data_0db9eba385ae20abc74ba3bfb24d6e11
#
_entry.id   0db9eba385ae20abc74ba3bfb24d6e11
#
_cell.length_a   1.000
_cell.length_b   1.000
_cell.length_c   1.000
_cell.angle_alpha   90.00
_cell.angle_beta   90.00
_cell.angle_gamma   90.00
#
_symmetry.space_group_name_H-M   'P 1'
#
loop_
_entity.id
_entity.type
_entity.pdbx_description
1 polymer ?
#
loop_
_entity_poly.entity_id
_entity_poly.type
_entity_poly.pdbx_seq_one_letter_code
_entity_poly.pdbx_strand_id
1 'polypeptide(L)'
;MEYRNLPGEHQSDLKYILKHPQKYLQQKQSEGGDEIWFTAGTIVEEMLLFPKKDLREDYYINKGVSASDTIKAIIEDVYSSLSFEDKNKDLADLENLIIDAADKVEYYTNWKSETRYNKIVKEGNEYFKILKESEGKKVIESADWNKCLNAKVIVATDEFVKPILEDRDIIKKHVIQYILNGVEMISEIDFMIKRDGAKTIQPYDFKTTSKPLYSFKNSFISYGYDFQDVIYQKGLQLIYPDYKILPVKFIVQELGSTNRPMIFQASDEIRQEAVDKVKDAIKRLKFHRENDKWEYPMEQYQNGVNIIE
;
A
#
# COMPACT_ATOMS: atom_id res chain seq x y z
N MET A 1 -3.34 -0.74 17.21
CA MET A 1 -4.47 -0.66 16.23
C MET A 1 -3.86 -0.15 14.95
N GLU A 2 -3.97 -0.89 13.86
CA GLU A 2 -3.42 -0.42 12.58
C GLU A 2 -4.14 0.85 12.15
N TYR A 3 -3.40 1.84 11.64
CA TYR A 3 -3.96 3.13 11.25
C TYR A 3 -5.06 2.99 10.18
N ARG A 4 -4.98 1.95 9.34
CA ARG A 4 -5.99 1.65 8.31
C ARG A 4 -7.38 1.32 8.87
N ASN A 5 -7.45 0.88 10.12
CA ASN A 5 -8.71 0.56 10.81
C ASN A 5 -9.32 1.74 11.57
N LEU A 6 -8.64 2.89 11.56
CA LEU A 6 -9.17 4.11 12.17
C LEU A 6 -10.20 4.77 11.24
N PRO A 7 -11.23 5.43 11.80
CA PRO A 7 -12.24 6.10 10.98
C PRO A 7 -11.67 7.29 10.22
N GLY A 8 -12.13 7.48 8.99
CA GLY A 8 -11.74 8.58 8.11
C GLY A 8 -11.47 8.13 6.68
N GLU A 9 -11.36 9.10 5.78
CA GLU A 9 -10.98 8.85 4.40
C GLU A 9 -9.45 8.87 4.27
N HIS A 10 -8.92 7.83 3.62
CA HIS A 10 -7.52 7.80 3.23
C HIS A 10 -7.30 8.56 1.91
N GLN A 11 -6.12 9.10 1.71
CA GLN A 11 -5.78 9.76 0.45
C GLN A 11 -5.96 8.83 -0.77
N SER A 12 -5.71 7.52 -0.58
CA SER A 12 -5.92 6.51 -1.62
C SER A 12 -7.38 6.37 -2.03
N ASP A 13 -8.32 6.54 -1.10
CA ASP A 13 -9.74 6.41 -1.36
C ASP A 13 -10.27 7.55 -2.22
N LEU A 14 -9.86 8.78 -1.88
CA LEU A 14 -10.32 9.98 -2.59
C LEU A 14 -9.93 9.99 -4.08
N LYS A 15 -8.77 9.44 -4.45
CA LYS A 15 -8.37 9.38 -5.87
C LYS A 15 -9.31 8.49 -6.71
N TYR A 16 -9.98 7.51 -6.12
CA TYR A 16 -10.90 6.63 -6.85
C TYR A 16 -12.23 7.31 -7.16
N ILE A 17 -12.69 8.27 -6.32
CA ILE A 17 -13.91 9.03 -6.60
C ILE A 17 -13.78 9.89 -7.87
N LEU A 18 -12.56 10.36 -8.18
CA LEU A 18 -12.28 11.08 -9.43
C LEU A 18 -12.37 10.19 -10.66
N LYS A 19 -12.13 8.89 -10.52
CA LYS A 19 -12.25 7.93 -11.62
C LYS A 19 -13.69 7.54 -11.86
N HIS A 20 -14.37 7.08 -10.81
CA HIS A 20 -15.77 6.68 -10.85
C HIS A 20 -16.27 6.42 -9.42
N PRO A 21 -17.50 6.84 -9.04
CA PRO A 21 -18.02 6.61 -7.68
C PRO A 21 -18.11 5.13 -7.30
N GLN A 22 -18.44 4.22 -8.23
CA GLN A 22 -18.44 2.80 -7.96
C GLN A 22 -17.04 2.25 -7.68
N LYS A 23 -15.98 2.79 -8.30
CA LYS A 23 -14.60 2.39 -7.98
C LYS A 23 -14.20 2.80 -6.57
N TYR A 24 -14.69 3.94 -6.10
CA TYR A 24 -14.51 4.33 -4.71
C TYR A 24 -15.20 3.33 -3.75
N LEU A 25 -16.45 2.93 -4.02
CA LEU A 25 -17.14 1.93 -3.20
C LEU A 25 -16.43 0.57 -3.21
N GLN A 26 -16.00 0.10 -4.39
CA GLN A 26 -15.23 -1.14 -4.52
C GLN A 26 -13.94 -1.08 -3.70
N GLN A 27 -13.22 0.05 -3.74
CA GLN A 27 -12.00 0.24 -2.96
C GLN A 27 -12.27 0.20 -1.45
N LYS A 28 -13.38 0.79 -1.00
CA LYS A 28 -13.79 0.74 0.42
C LYS A 28 -14.21 -0.66 0.90
N GLN A 29 -14.69 -1.50 0.00
CA GLN A 29 -15.09 -2.88 0.28
C GLN A 29 -13.96 -3.88 0.10
N SER A 30 -12.95 -3.56 -0.72
CA SER A 30 -11.78 -4.41 -0.87
C SER A 30 -10.94 -4.35 0.39
N GLU A 31 -10.83 -5.45 1.08
CA GLU A 31 -9.70 -5.66 2.00
C GLU A 31 -8.45 -5.53 1.14
N GLY A 32 -7.62 -4.52 1.41
CA GLY A 32 -6.47 -4.18 0.57
C GLY A 32 -5.61 -5.41 0.33
N GLY A 33 -5.61 -5.92 -0.90
CA GLY A 33 -4.77 -7.05 -1.27
C GLY A 33 -3.31 -6.67 -1.05
N ASP A 34 -2.61 -7.47 -0.26
CA ASP A 34 -1.17 -7.37 -0.07
C ASP A 34 -0.46 -7.82 -1.36
N GLU A 35 -0.38 -6.94 -2.35
CA GLU A 35 0.48 -7.19 -3.49
C GLU A 35 1.95 -7.24 -2.99
N ILE A 36 2.74 -8.17 -3.54
CA ILE A 36 4.17 -8.39 -3.17
C ILE A 36 4.97 -7.06 -3.16
N TRP A 37 4.64 -6.14 -4.05
CA TRP A 37 5.29 -4.84 -4.17
C TRP A 37 5.02 -3.92 -2.97
N PHE A 38 3.81 -3.94 -2.41
CA PHE A 38 3.50 -3.22 -1.17
C PHE A 38 4.26 -3.82 0.00
N THR A 39 4.35 -5.14 0.07
CA THR A 39 5.10 -5.82 1.12
C THR A 39 6.58 -5.46 1.09
N ALA A 40 7.23 -5.49 -0.06
CA ALA A 40 8.65 -5.14 -0.18
C ALA A 40 8.92 -3.66 0.20
N GLY A 41 8.06 -2.74 -0.23
CA GLY A 41 8.15 -1.33 0.16
C GLY A 41 8.04 -1.14 1.66
N THR A 42 7.06 -1.77 2.28
CA THR A 42 6.85 -1.74 3.73
C THR A 42 8.05 -2.31 4.50
N ILE A 43 8.61 -3.43 4.05
CA ILE A 43 9.78 -4.05 4.67
C ILE A 43 10.98 -3.10 4.65
N VAL A 44 11.31 -2.51 3.49
CA VAL A 44 12.45 -1.59 3.38
C VAL A 44 12.23 -0.36 4.25
N GLU A 45 11.03 0.21 4.24
CA GLU A 45 10.67 1.36 5.06
C GLU A 45 10.82 1.04 6.55
N GLU A 46 10.29 -0.09 7.02
CA GLU A 46 10.42 -0.51 8.43
C GLU A 46 11.87 -0.75 8.83
N MET A 47 12.67 -1.39 7.96
CA MET A 47 14.12 -1.59 8.18
C MET A 47 14.88 -0.26 8.32
N LEU A 48 14.45 0.79 7.62
CA LEU A 48 15.06 2.11 7.67
C LEU A 48 14.60 2.91 8.89
N LEU A 49 13.29 2.93 9.13
CA LEU A 49 12.72 3.72 10.21
C LEU A 49 12.92 3.07 11.58
N PHE A 50 12.90 1.75 11.66
CA PHE A 50 13.02 0.99 12.91
C PHE A 50 14.16 -0.03 12.87
N PRO A 51 15.44 0.39 12.74
CA PRO A 51 16.57 -0.51 12.49
C PRO A 51 16.83 -1.51 13.62
N LYS A 52 16.19 -1.35 14.78
CA LYS A 52 16.28 -2.28 15.92
C LYS A 52 15.16 -3.31 15.97
N LYS A 53 14.12 -3.17 15.13
CA LYS A 53 13.01 -4.12 15.05
C LYS A 53 13.48 -5.38 14.30
N ASP A 54 13.26 -6.56 14.91
CA ASP A 54 13.46 -7.82 14.19
C ASP A 54 12.22 -8.15 13.36
N LEU A 55 12.27 -7.85 12.08
CA LEU A 55 11.14 -8.10 11.17
C LEU A 55 10.85 -9.60 10.94
N ARG A 56 11.69 -10.52 11.40
CA ARG A 56 11.39 -11.95 11.39
C ARG A 56 10.29 -12.34 12.38
N GLU A 57 9.92 -11.44 13.28
CA GLU A 57 8.73 -11.61 14.12
C GLU A 57 7.45 -11.51 13.29
N ASP A 58 7.45 -10.68 12.22
CA ASP A 58 6.29 -10.42 11.36
C ASP A 58 6.36 -11.21 10.04
N TYR A 59 7.56 -11.61 9.59
CA TYR A 59 7.80 -12.24 8.30
C TYR A 59 8.48 -13.60 8.41
N TYR A 60 7.98 -14.57 7.66
CA TYR A 60 8.61 -15.87 7.43
C TYR A 60 9.35 -15.87 6.09
N ILE A 61 10.65 -16.13 6.10
CA ILE A 61 11.48 -16.12 4.88
C ILE A 61 11.46 -17.51 4.25
N ASN A 62 10.78 -17.63 3.11
CA ASN A 62 10.77 -18.86 2.31
C ASN A 62 12.11 -19.08 1.61
N LYS A 63 12.75 -20.23 1.87
CA LYS A 63 14.10 -20.55 1.38
C LYS A 63 14.12 -21.43 0.13
N GLY A 64 13.04 -21.53 -0.63
CA GLY A 64 13.16 -22.21 -1.91
C GLY A 64 12.02 -23.14 -2.32
N VAL A 65 10.86 -23.01 -1.70
CA VAL A 65 9.67 -23.70 -2.20
C VAL A 65 8.97 -22.83 -3.23
N SER A 66 8.89 -23.31 -4.45
CA SER A 66 8.26 -22.61 -5.59
C SER A 66 6.89 -23.22 -5.89
N ALA A 67 5.84 -22.41 -5.76
CA ALA A 67 4.54 -22.69 -6.37
C ALA A 67 4.19 -21.49 -7.29
N SER A 68 3.36 -21.73 -8.34
CA SER A 68 2.86 -20.63 -9.16
C SER A 68 1.97 -19.70 -8.33
N ASP A 69 1.87 -18.43 -8.74
CA ASP A 69 1.06 -17.42 -8.00
C ASP A 69 -0.40 -17.88 -7.83
N THR A 70 -0.97 -18.53 -8.85
CA THR A 70 -2.33 -19.10 -8.77
C THR A 70 -2.43 -20.23 -7.74
N ILE A 71 -1.44 -21.13 -7.69
CA ILE A 71 -1.41 -22.19 -6.67
C ILE A 71 -1.22 -21.59 -5.28
N LYS A 72 -0.35 -20.60 -5.13
CA LYS A 72 -0.18 -19.88 -3.85
C LYS A 72 -1.50 -19.28 -3.38
N ALA A 73 -2.21 -18.55 -4.24
CA ALA A 73 -3.50 -17.94 -3.91
C ALA A 73 -4.55 -18.98 -3.49
N ILE A 74 -4.62 -20.12 -4.18
CA ILE A 74 -5.51 -21.23 -3.79
C ILE A 74 -5.13 -21.76 -2.40
N ILE A 75 -3.86 -22.01 -2.16
CA ILE A 75 -3.39 -22.58 -0.88
C ILE A 75 -3.56 -21.58 0.28
N GLU A 76 -3.38 -20.29 0.05
CA GLU A 76 -3.63 -19.22 1.03
C GLU A 76 -5.13 -19.13 1.39
N ASP A 77 -6.04 -19.21 0.41
CA ASP A 77 -7.48 -19.25 0.65
C ASP A 77 -7.87 -20.49 1.45
N VAL A 78 -7.35 -21.68 1.07
CA VAL A 78 -7.54 -22.92 1.85
C VAL A 78 -7.05 -22.72 3.30
N TYR A 79 -5.81 -22.24 3.48
CA TYR A 79 -5.21 -22.08 4.81
C TYR A 79 -5.96 -21.09 5.69
N SER A 80 -6.42 -19.98 5.13
CA SER A 80 -7.21 -18.94 5.83
C SER A 80 -8.60 -19.45 6.25
N SER A 81 -9.14 -20.41 5.51
CA SER A 81 -10.45 -21.03 5.76
C SER A 81 -10.42 -22.18 6.78
N LEU A 82 -9.21 -22.56 7.27
CA LEU A 82 -9.09 -23.66 8.21
C LEU A 82 -9.65 -23.33 9.60
N SER A 83 -10.48 -24.22 10.12
CA SER A 83 -10.83 -24.23 11.54
C SER A 83 -9.59 -24.53 12.41
N PHE A 84 -9.68 -24.25 13.70
CA PHE A 84 -8.60 -24.58 14.65
C PHE A 84 -8.28 -26.08 14.65
N GLU A 85 -9.31 -26.93 14.52
CA GLU A 85 -9.17 -28.40 14.49
C GLU A 85 -8.52 -28.89 13.19
N ASP A 86 -8.76 -28.18 12.08
CA ASP A 86 -8.26 -28.56 10.75
C ASP A 86 -6.80 -28.12 10.50
N LYS A 87 -6.25 -27.21 11.33
CA LYS A 87 -4.86 -26.73 11.16
C LYS A 87 -3.81 -27.84 11.19
N ASN A 88 -4.12 -29.00 11.81
CA ASN A 88 -3.21 -30.14 11.85
C ASN A 88 -3.34 -31.08 10.63
N LYS A 89 -4.38 -30.95 9.82
CA LYS A 89 -4.59 -31.78 8.64
C LYS A 89 -3.53 -31.54 7.56
N ASP A 90 -3.24 -32.58 6.78
CA ASP A 90 -2.45 -32.42 5.58
C ASP A 90 -3.29 -31.82 4.45
N LEU A 91 -2.65 -31.16 3.49
CA LEU A 91 -3.36 -30.55 2.34
C LEU A 91 -4.24 -31.58 1.60
N ALA A 92 -3.76 -32.81 1.51
CA ALA A 92 -4.50 -33.91 0.86
C ALA A 92 -5.82 -34.28 1.57
N ASP A 93 -6.03 -33.87 2.80
CA ASP A 93 -7.27 -34.16 3.54
C ASP A 93 -8.34 -33.06 3.36
N LEU A 94 -8.04 -32.02 2.56
CA LEU A 94 -8.83 -30.79 2.43
C LEU A 94 -9.48 -30.63 1.04
N GLU A 95 -9.88 -31.74 0.39
CA GLU A 95 -10.35 -31.75 -1.01
C GLU A 95 -11.43 -30.70 -1.29
N ASN A 96 -12.48 -30.61 -0.46
CA ASN A 96 -13.57 -29.66 -0.68
C ASN A 96 -13.08 -28.21 -0.62
N LEU A 97 -12.25 -27.84 0.36
CA LEU A 97 -11.69 -26.51 0.47
C LEU A 97 -10.80 -26.15 -0.72
N ILE A 98 -10.01 -27.13 -1.20
CA ILE A 98 -9.15 -26.94 -2.38
C ILE A 98 -9.98 -26.66 -3.65
N ILE A 99 -11.06 -27.42 -3.86
CA ILE A 99 -11.90 -27.23 -5.03
C ILE A 99 -12.67 -25.92 -4.96
N ASP A 100 -13.22 -25.56 -3.79
CA ASP A 100 -13.90 -24.28 -3.58
C ASP A 100 -12.97 -23.08 -3.82
N ALA A 101 -11.73 -23.14 -3.30
CA ALA A 101 -10.72 -22.12 -3.54
C ALA A 101 -10.28 -22.05 -5.02
N ALA A 102 -10.15 -23.20 -5.69
CA ALA A 102 -9.81 -23.28 -7.11
C ALA A 102 -10.94 -22.70 -7.99
N ASP A 103 -12.20 -22.87 -7.61
CA ASP A 103 -13.35 -22.32 -8.33
C ASP A 103 -13.43 -20.80 -8.21
N LYS A 104 -13.09 -20.23 -7.05
CA LYS A 104 -13.04 -18.76 -6.85
C LYS A 104 -12.06 -18.06 -7.80
N VAL A 105 -10.95 -18.70 -8.14
CA VAL A 105 -9.93 -18.17 -9.06
C VAL A 105 -10.03 -18.74 -10.47
N GLU A 106 -11.13 -19.42 -10.80
CA GLU A 106 -11.41 -20.04 -12.09
C GLU A 106 -10.28 -20.97 -12.61
N TYR A 107 -9.57 -21.66 -11.68
CA TYR A 107 -8.42 -22.50 -12.00
C TYR A 107 -8.84 -23.76 -12.76
N TYR A 108 -8.55 -23.82 -14.06
CA TYR A 108 -8.86 -24.95 -14.95
C TYR A 108 -10.29 -25.52 -14.79
N THR A 109 -11.29 -24.66 -14.80
CA THR A 109 -12.71 -25.01 -14.58
C THR A 109 -13.27 -26.04 -15.56
N ASN A 110 -12.63 -26.19 -16.73
CA ASN A 110 -12.95 -27.21 -17.74
C ASN A 110 -12.35 -28.61 -17.46
N TRP A 111 -11.53 -28.75 -16.41
CA TRP A 111 -10.96 -30.02 -15.99
C TRP A 111 -11.87 -30.72 -14.97
N LYS A 112 -11.74 -32.07 -14.86
CA LYS A 112 -12.39 -32.81 -13.77
C LYS A 112 -11.85 -32.38 -12.42
N SER A 113 -12.73 -32.30 -11.42
CA SER A 113 -12.34 -31.86 -10.04
C SER A 113 -11.21 -32.70 -9.48
N GLU A 114 -11.21 -34.01 -9.64
CA GLU A 114 -10.13 -34.89 -9.21
C GLU A 114 -8.78 -34.55 -9.87
N THR A 115 -8.77 -34.18 -11.14
CA THR A 115 -7.54 -33.81 -11.86
C THR A 115 -6.98 -32.48 -11.31
N ARG A 116 -7.87 -31.49 -11.08
CA ARG A 116 -7.50 -30.21 -10.46
C ARG A 116 -6.94 -30.41 -9.07
N TYR A 117 -7.67 -31.14 -8.23
CA TYR A 117 -7.26 -31.46 -6.86
C TYR A 117 -5.87 -32.10 -6.83
N ASN A 118 -5.66 -33.18 -7.58
CA ASN A 118 -4.36 -33.87 -7.61
C ASN A 118 -3.20 -32.94 -8.04
N LYS A 119 -3.46 -32.06 -9.02
CA LYS A 119 -2.46 -31.08 -9.45
C LYS A 119 -2.16 -30.06 -8.35
N ILE A 120 -3.20 -29.52 -7.72
CA ILE A 120 -3.04 -28.50 -6.66
C ILE A 120 -2.30 -29.10 -5.46
N VAL A 121 -2.68 -30.29 -5.02
CA VAL A 121 -1.99 -30.99 -3.92
C VAL A 121 -0.53 -31.23 -4.27
N LYS A 122 -0.23 -31.73 -5.47
CA LYS A 122 1.14 -32.00 -5.90
C LYS A 122 2.02 -30.73 -5.91
N GLU A 123 1.48 -29.61 -6.40
CA GLU A 123 2.25 -28.36 -6.59
C GLU A 123 2.20 -27.45 -5.35
N GLY A 124 1.17 -27.58 -4.51
CA GLY A 124 0.93 -26.69 -3.37
C GLY A 124 1.33 -27.25 -2.01
N ASN A 125 1.56 -28.58 -1.87
CA ASN A 125 1.79 -29.19 -0.58
C ASN A 125 2.97 -28.61 0.21
N GLU A 126 4.07 -28.34 -0.45
CA GLU A 126 5.24 -27.74 0.22
C GLU A 126 4.97 -26.27 0.64
N TYR A 127 4.22 -25.53 -0.15
CA TYR A 127 3.81 -24.18 0.22
C TYR A 127 2.81 -24.17 1.39
N PHE A 128 1.89 -25.14 1.43
CA PHE A 128 0.99 -25.33 2.56
C PHE A 128 1.73 -25.61 3.87
N LYS A 129 2.80 -26.43 3.84
CA LYS A 129 3.67 -26.63 5.00
C LYS A 129 4.33 -25.34 5.46
N ILE A 130 4.80 -24.51 4.53
CA ILE A 130 5.36 -23.19 4.85
C ILE A 130 4.34 -22.30 5.54
N LEU A 131 3.08 -22.26 5.08
CA LEU A 131 2.04 -21.50 5.76
C LEU A 131 1.80 -22.00 7.19
N LYS A 132 1.82 -23.31 7.40
CA LYS A 132 1.74 -23.89 8.75
C LYS A 132 2.93 -23.50 9.63
N GLU A 133 4.16 -23.58 9.10
CA GLU A 133 5.40 -23.23 9.81
C GLU A 133 5.52 -21.71 10.04
N SER A 134 4.88 -20.90 9.20
CA SER A 134 4.91 -19.45 9.36
C SER A 134 4.15 -18.95 10.58
N GLU A 135 3.29 -19.78 11.17
CA GLU A 135 2.48 -19.44 12.35
C GLU A 135 1.68 -18.13 12.18
N GLY A 136 1.19 -17.87 10.97
CA GLY A 136 0.45 -16.65 10.64
C GLY A 136 1.30 -15.42 10.27
N LYS A 137 2.64 -15.57 10.24
CA LYS A 137 3.53 -14.52 9.71
C LYS A 137 3.36 -14.40 8.20
N LYS A 138 3.58 -13.21 7.68
CA LYS A 138 3.60 -12.99 6.22
C LYS A 138 4.77 -13.73 5.59
N VAL A 139 4.49 -14.56 4.60
CA VAL A 139 5.54 -15.31 3.87
C VAL A 139 6.15 -14.43 2.79
N ILE A 140 7.48 -14.33 2.79
CA ILE A 140 8.24 -13.62 1.75
C ILE A 140 9.30 -14.54 1.14
N GLU A 141 9.49 -14.46 -0.17
CA GLU A 141 10.55 -15.20 -0.85
C GLU A 141 11.94 -14.67 -0.46
N SER A 142 12.90 -15.56 -0.25
CA SER A 142 14.26 -15.16 0.14
C SER A 142 14.93 -14.23 -0.86
N ALA A 143 14.60 -14.35 -2.15
CA ALA A 143 15.10 -13.45 -3.19
C ALA A 143 14.60 -12.02 -2.98
N ASP A 144 13.32 -11.84 -2.65
CA ASP A 144 12.73 -10.52 -2.42
C ASP A 144 13.17 -9.94 -1.08
N TRP A 145 13.28 -10.77 -0.04
CA TRP A 145 13.92 -10.36 1.22
C TRP A 145 15.33 -9.80 1.01
N ASN A 146 16.14 -10.48 0.20
CA ASN A 146 17.51 -10.02 -0.12
C ASN A 146 17.51 -8.71 -0.92
N LYS A 147 16.55 -8.50 -1.83
CA LYS A 147 16.38 -7.20 -2.51
C LYS A 147 16.06 -6.08 -1.49
N CYS A 148 15.20 -6.37 -0.51
CA CYS A 148 14.87 -5.42 0.56
C CYS A 148 16.11 -5.09 1.42
N LEU A 149 16.88 -6.10 1.82
CA LEU A 149 18.13 -5.90 2.57
C LEU A 149 19.13 -5.03 1.81
N ASN A 150 19.33 -5.30 0.52
CA ASN A 150 20.23 -4.52 -0.33
C ASN A 150 19.75 -3.08 -0.47
N ALA A 151 18.46 -2.87 -0.74
CA ALA A 151 17.87 -1.54 -0.83
C ALA A 151 18.05 -0.75 0.48
N LYS A 152 17.77 -1.39 1.62
CA LYS A 152 18.00 -0.80 2.95
C LYS A 152 19.45 -0.36 3.15
N VAL A 153 20.43 -1.19 2.78
CA VAL A 153 21.86 -0.84 2.92
C VAL A 153 22.23 0.36 2.03
N ILE A 154 21.79 0.35 0.77
CA ILE A 154 22.04 1.44 -0.18
C ILE A 154 21.48 2.77 0.34
N VAL A 155 20.21 2.77 0.79
CA VAL A 155 19.54 3.98 1.30
C VAL A 155 20.16 4.46 2.61
N ALA A 156 20.43 3.57 3.56
CA ALA A 156 20.99 3.93 4.86
C ALA A 156 22.44 4.43 4.80
N THR A 157 23.15 4.18 3.70
CA THR A 157 24.53 4.64 3.48
C THR A 157 24.64 5.79 2.49
N ASP A 158 23.52 6.23 1.93
CA ASP A 158 23.50 7.34 0.96
C ASP A 158 23.83 8.68 1.64
N GLU A 159 24.67 9.47 1.00
CA GLU A 159 25.18 10.73 1.56
C GLU A 159 24.09 11.80 1.77
N PHE A 160 23.01 11.76 0.97
CA PHE A 160 21.90 12.72 1.06
C PHE A 160 20.77 12.21 1.97
N VAL A 161 20.56 10.90 2.04
CA VAL A 161 19.44 10.31 2.79
C VAL A 161 19.83 9.98 4.23
N LYS A 162 21.05 9.50 4.45
CA LYS A 162 21.53 9.14 5.80
C LYS A 162 21.37 10.29 6.83
N PRO A 163 21.77 11.54 6.55
CA PRO A 163 21.59 12.64 7.51
C PRO A 163 20.12 12.93 7.84
N ILE A 164 19.20 12.64 6.90
CA ILE A 164 17.76 12.80 7.10
C ILE A 164 17.24 11.74 8.06
N LEU A 165 17.64 10.47 7.86
CA LEU A 165 17.19 9.35 8.70
C LEU A 165 17.78 9.37 10.12
N GLU A 166 18.96 9.96 10.28
CA GLU A 166 19.66 10.10 11.56
C GLU A 166 19.35 11.42 12.28
N ASP A 167 18.43 12.24 11.75
CA ASP A 167 18.08 13.52 12.33
C ASP A 167 17.43 13.34 13.71
N ARG A 168 17.90 14.11 14.70
CA ARG A 168 17.42 14.01 16.10
C ARG A 168 15.95 14.41 16.29
N ASP A 169 15.44 15.26 15.41
CA ASP A 169 14.08 15.81 15.48
C ASP A 169 13.11 15.05 14.55
N ILE A 170 13.50 13.82 14.15
CA ILE A 170 12.69 12.94 13.31
C ILE A 170 11.51 12.35 14.10
N ILE A 171 10.32 12.48 13.56
CA ILE A 171 9.09 11.84 14.03
C ILE A 171 8.68 10.80 12.97
N LYS A 172 8.51 9.53 13.38
CA LYS A 172 8.25 8.40 12.49
C LYS A 172 6.82 7.91 12.65
N LYS A 173 6.21 7.47 11.54
CA LYS A 173 4.85 6.90 11.50
C LYS A 173 3.83 7.75 12.26
N HIS A 174 3.74 9.01 11.83
CA HIS A 174 2.88 9.98 12.48
C HIS A 174 1.47 9.97 11.88
N VAL A 175 0.52 9.43 12.63
CA VAL A 175 -0.88 9.39 12.24
C VAL A 175 -1.56 10.70 12.62
N ILE A 176 -2.26 11.32 11.68
CA ILE A 176 -3.06 12.52 11.86
C ILE A 176 -4.50 12.29 11.44
N GLN A 177 -5.45 12.76 12.25
CA GLN A 177 -6.88 12.80 11.93
C GLN A 177 -7.33 14.26 11.91
N TYR A 178 -8.03 14.66 10.88
CA TYR A 178 -8.41 16.05 10.66
C TYR A 178 -9.65 16.14 9.78
N ILE A 179 -10.28 17.30 9.73
CA ILE A 179 -11.43 17.57 8.86
C ILE A 179 -10.96 18.46 7.71
N LEU A 180 -11.05 17.95 6.48
CA LEU A 180 -10.72 18.70 5.27
C LEU A 180 -11.99 18.98 4.47
N ASN A 181 -12.39 20.27 4.43
CA ASN A 181 -13.60 20.72 3.74
C ASN A 181 -14.88 19.92 4.13
N GLY A 182 -15.00 19.55 5.40
CA GLY A 182 -16.15 18.82 5.94
C GLY A 182 -16.11 17.30 5.74
N VAL A 183 -14.98 16.74 5.31
CA VAL A 183 -14.74 15.30 5.24
C VAL A 183 -13.71 14.92 6.29
N GLU A 184 -14.02 13.90 7.09
CA GLU A 184 -13.09 13.31 8.05
C GLU A 184 -12.01 12.57 7.29
N MET A 185 -10.76 12.96 7.53
CA MET A 185 -9.57 12.44 6.88
C MET A 185 -8.64 11.78 7.89
N ILE A 186 -7.93 10.77 7.44
CA ILE A 186 -6.83 10.17 8.17
C ILE A 186 -5.61 9.99 7.25
N SER A 187 -4.44 10.29 7.77
CA SER A 187 -3.17 10.10 7.04
C SER A 187 -2.10 9.60 7.99
N GLU A 188 -1.26 8.68 7.51
CA GLU A 188 -0.01 8.32 8.16
C GLU A 188 1.14 8.92 7.37
N ILE A 189 1.92 9.76 8.02
CA ILE A 189 3.15 10.34 7.47
C ILE A 189 4.28 9.36 7.80
N ASP A 190 5.00 8.85 6.81
CA ASP A 190 6.07 7.88 7.04
C ASP A 190 7.08 8.42 8.06
N PHE A 191 7.56 9.63 7.82
CA PHE A 191 8.30 10.38 8.82
C PHE A 191 8.35 11.88 8.48
N MET A 192 8.67 12.68 9.48
CA MET A 192 8.84 14.12 9.31
C MET A 192 9.93 14.66 10.25
N ILE A 193 10.55 15.75 9.86
CA ILE A 193 11.47 16.49 10.72
C ILE A 193 10.76 17.77 11.19
N LYS A 194 10.56 17.89 12.51
CA LYS A 194 9.85 19.01 13.12
C LYS A 194 10.82 19.91 13.86
N ARG A 195 11.03 21.12 13.34
CA ARG A 195 11.92 22.13 13.90
C ARG A 195 11.15 23.16 14.74
N ASP A 196 11.12 22.97 16.05
CA ASP A 196 10.36 23.86 16.95
C ASP A 196 10.90 25.28 16.95
N GLY A 197 12.21 25.46 16.88
CA GLY A 197 12.84 26.80 16.84
C GLY A 197 12.55 27.56 15.54
N ALA A 198 12.55 26.90 14.41
CA ALA A 198 12.25 27.51 13.11
C ALA A 198 10.76 27.48 12.76
N LYS A 199 9.92 26.82 13.57
CA LYS A 199 8.50 26.60 13.28
C LYS A 199 8.27 26.01 11.89
N THR A 200 9.03 24.97 11.54
CA THR A 200 8.90 24.28 10.24
C THR A 200 8.72 22.77 10.42
N ILE A 201 7.95 22.17 9.51
CA ILE A 201 7.80 20.72 9.39
C ILE A 201 8.14 20.34 7.96
N GLN A 202 9.12 19.45 7.80
CA GLN A 202 9.45 18.82 6.52
C GLN A 202 8.95 17.37 6.54
N PRO A 203 7.85 17.06 5.87
CA PRO A 203 7.38 15.67 5.72
C PRO A 203 8.19 14.94 4.65
N TYR A 204 8.36 13.65 4.86
CA TYR A 204 8.98 12.70 3.94
C TYR A 204 8.09 11.49 3.74
N ASP A 205 8.19 10.89 2.56
CA ASP A 205 7.52 9.68 2.20
C ASP A 205 8.50 8.76 1.46
N PHE A 206 8.58 7.51 1.88
CA PHE A 206 9.50 6.54 1.28
C PHE A 206 8.78 5.71 0.22
N LYS A 207 9.38 5.59 -0.96
CA LYS A 207 8.83 4.79 -2.06
C LYS A 207 9.86 3.82 -2.61
N THR A 208 9.41 2.62 -2.89
CA THR A 208 10.16 1.67 -3.71
C THR A 208 9.56 1.59 -5.11
N THR A 209 10.38 1.28 -6.08
CA THR A 209 9.96 1.09 -7.47
C THR A 209 10.71 -0.08 -8.11
N SER A 210 10.04 -0.82 -8.99
CA SER A 210 10.67 -1.78 -9.90
C SER A 210 11.09 -1.16 -11.24
N LYS A 211 10.71 0.13 -11.46
CA LYS A 211 11.03 0.88 -12.67
C LYS A 211 12.27 1.74 -12.45
N PRO A 212 13.02 2.08 -13.51
CA PRO A 212 14.15 3.00 -13.39
C PRO A 212 13.77 4.32 -12.73
N LEU A 213 14.61 4.85 -11.84
CA LEU A 213 14.36 6.08 -11.07
C LEU A 213 14.02 7.29 -11.94
N TYR A 214 14.65 7.43 -13.13
CA TYR A 214 14.36 8.54 -14.05
C TYR A 214 12.91 8.54 -14.57
N SER A 215 12.22 7.39 -14.53
CA SER A 215 10.81 7.29 -14.94
C SER A 215 9.82 7.61 -13.81
N PHE A 216 10.31 7.86 -12.58
CA PHE A 216 9.47 8.09 -11.41
C PHE A 216 8.51 9.28 -11.59
N LYS A 217 8.94 10.33 -12.30
CA LYS A 217 8.07 11.48 -12.61
C LYS A 217 6.75 11.08 -13.29
N ASN A 218 6.76 10.05 -14.15
CA ASN A 218 5.57 9.54 -14.80
C ASN A 218 4.68 8.77 -13.82
N SER A 219 5.32 8.02 -12.90
CA SER A 219 4.64 7.30 -11.83
C SER A 219 4.06 8.24 -10.78
N PHE A 220 4.69 9.41 -10.57
CA PHE A 220 4.28 10.40 -9.57
C PHE A 220 2.83 10.83 -9.75
N ILE A 221 2.45 11.22 -10.96
CA ILE A 221 1.07 11.61 -11.29
C ILE A 221 0.15 10.38 -11.39
N SER A 222 0.59 9.32 -12.10
CA SER A 222 -0.27 8.16 -12.38
C SER A 222 -0.65 7.38 -11.11
N TYR A 223 0.20 7.39 -10.09
CA TYR A 223 -0.09 6.76 -8.78
C TYR A 223 -0.71 7.73 -7.77
N GLY A 224 -0.83 9.03 -8.11
CA GLY A 224 -1.43 10.05 -7.27
C GLY A 224 -0.55 10.48 -6.11
N TYR A 225 0.78 10.52 -6.28
CA TYR A 225 1.68 11.05 -5.27
C TYR A 225 1.60 12.58 -5.17
N ASP A 226 1.21 13.26 -6.27
CA ASP A 226 0.81 14.67 -6.27
C ASP A 226 -0.37 14.93 -5.32
N PHE A 227 -1.34 14.05 -5.36
CA PHE A 227 -2.51 14.09 -4.49
C PHE A 227 -2.14 13.83 -3.02
N GLN A 228 -1.25 12.88 -2.76
CA GLN A 228 -0.73 12.58 -1.45
C GLN A 228 0.05 13.76 -0.84
N ASP A 229 0.89 14.43 -1.64
CA ASP A 229 1.65 15.63 -1.22
C ASP A 229 0.71 16.71 -0.67
N VAL A 230 -0.33 17.06 -1.44
CA VAL A 230 -1.31 18.09 -1.03
C VAL A 230 -2.08 17.68 0.23
N ILE A 231 -2.54 16.44 0.30
CA ILE A 231 -3.31 15.95 1.45
C ILE A 231 -2.46 15.95 2.72
N TYR A 232 -1.21 15.51 2.65
CA TYR A 232 -0.28 15.54 3.79
C TYR A 232 -0.02 16.97 4.27
N GLN A 233 0.25 17.90 3.34
CA GLN A 233 0.48 19.29 3.70
C GLN A 233 -0.76 19.93 4.34
N LYS A 234 -1.95 19.72 3.76
CA LYS A 234 -3.21 20.25 4.30
C LYS A 234 -3.51 19.69 5.68
N GLY A 235 -3.37 18.37 5.86
CA GLY A 235 -3.57 17.72 7.15
C GLY A 235 -2.59 18.24 8.21
N LEU A 236 -1.30 18.25 7.90
CA LEU A 236 -0.30 18.78 8.82
C LEU A 236 -0.52 20.25 9.15
N GLN A 237 -0.93 21.10 8.20
CA GLN A 237 -1.21 22.52 8.46
C GLN A 237 -2.41 22.71 9.40
N LEU A 238 -3.42 21.83 9.32
CA LEU A 238 -4.56 21.86 10.24
C LEU A 238 -4.19 21.42 11.65
N ILE A 239 -3.30 20.42 11.79
CA ILE A 239 -2.83 19.91 13.09
C ILE A 239 -1.77 20.84 13.73
N TYR A 240 -0.93 21.46 12.90
CA TYR A 240 0.16 22.34 13.32
C TYR A 240 0.03 23.74 12.73
N PRO A 241 -0.99 24.54 13.13
CA PRO A 241 -1.29 25.83 12.49
C PRO A 241 -0.15 26.85 12.60
N ASP A 242 0.67 26.76 13.66
CA ASP A 242 1.79 27.67 13.90
C ASP A 242 3.08 27.30 13.16
N TYR A 243 3.07 26.19 12.39
CA TYR A 243 4.22 25.71 11.65
C TYR A 243 4.06 25.96 10.15
N LYS A 244 5.16 26.30 9.51
CA LYS A 244 5.26 26.27 8.05
C LYS A 244 5.47 24.82 7.60
N ILE A 245 4.49 24.24 6.91
CA ILE A 245 4.60 22.90 6.34
C ILE A 245 5.30 23.03 4.98
N LEU A 246 6.43 22.34 4.83
CA LEU A 246 7.19 22.30 3.59
C LEU A 246 6.60 21.23 2.64
N PRO A 247 6.85 21.32 1.31
CA PRO A 247 6.46 20.28 0.36
C PRO A 247 6.99 18.91 0.76
N VAL A 248 6.21 17.86 0.53
CA VAL A 248 6.65 16.48 0.81
C VAL A 248 7.87 16.14 -0.04
N LYS A 249 8.88 15.54 0.57
CA LYS A 249 10.02 14.95 -0.14
C LYS A 249 9.84 13.44 -0.23
N PHE A 250 9.86 12.93 -1.45
CA PHE A 250 9.74 11.50 -1.74
C PHE A 250 11.14 10.92 -1.90
N ILE A 251 11.55 10.02 -1.00
CA ILE A 251 12.79 9.28 -1.10
C ILE A 251 12.47 7.99 -1.86
N VAL A 252 13.02 7.84 -3.05
CA VAL A 252 12.68 6.74 -3.96
C VAL A 252 13.87 5.83 -4.17
N GLN A 253 13.69 4.53 -3.94
CA GLN A 253 14.67 3.49 -4.17
C GLN A 253 14.20 2.48 -5.21
N GLU A 254 15.03 2.17 -6.18
CA GLU A 254 14.81 1.10 -7.15
C GLU A 254 15.17 -0.25 -6.52
N LEU A 255 14.20 -1.17 -6.43
CA LEU A 255 14.42 -2.51 -5.88
C LEU A 255 15.19 -3.40 -6.86
N GLY A 256 16.14 -4.16 -6.33
CA GLY A 256 16.97 -5.07 -7.13
C GLY A 256 18.05 -4.37 -7.95
N SER A 257 18.21 -3.05 -7.80
CA SER A 257 19.25 -2.24 -8.43
C SER A 257 20.33 -1.85 -7.42
N THR A 258 21.51 -1.50 -7.92
CA THR A 258 22.61 -0.87 -7.16
C THR A 258 22.58 0.65 -7.24
N ASN A 259 21.58 1.22 -7.91
CA ASN A 259 21.42 2.66 -8.05
C ASN A 259 21.19 3.31 -6.69
N ARG A 260 21.76 4.51 -6.49
CA ARG A 260 21.52 5.32 -5.30
C ARG A 260 20.06 5.82 -5.29
N PRO A 261 19.46 6.05 -4.10
CA PRO A 261 18.13 6.64 -4.02
C PRO A 261 18.13 8.05 -4.60
N MET A 262 16.95 8.50 -5.04
CA MET A 262 16.73 9.88 -5.45
C MET A 262 15.66 10.51 -4.57
N ILE A 263 15.84 11.81 -4.28
CA ILE A 263 14.84 12.61 -3.54
C ILE A 263 14.10 13.47 -4.55
N PHE A 264 12.77 13.30 -4.62
CA PHE A 264 11.88 14.06 -5.49
C PHE A 264 10.98 14.98 -4.68
N GLN A 265 10.62 16.09 -5.27
CA GLN A 265 9.63 17.03 -4.75
C GLN A 265 8.82 17.57 -5.93
N ALA A 266 7.50 17.72 -5.74
CA ALA A 266 6.65 18.32 -6.75
C ALA A 266 6.95 19.81 -6.94
N SER A 267 6.85 20.30 -8.18
CA SER A 267 6.87 21.73 -8.46
C SER A 267 5.61 22.42 -7.95
N ASP A 268 5.63 23.75 -7.87
CA ASP A 268 4.47 24.53 -7.42
C ASP A 268 3.29 24.35 -8.38
N GLU A 269 3.54 24.21 -9.68
CA GLU A 269 2.52 23.98 -10.71
C GLU A 269 1.81 22.65 -10.50
N ILE A 270 2.57 21.55 -10.34
CA ILE A 270 2.01 20.21 -10.07
C ILE A 270 1.19 20.22 -8.79
N ARG A 271 1.68 20.90 -7.75
CA ARG A 271 0.96 21.00 -6.48
C ARG A 271 -0.32 21.81 -6.58
N GLN A 272 -0.31 22.89 -7.37
CA GLN A 272 -1.52 23.68 -7.59
C GLN A 272 -2.60 22.88 -8.34
N GLU A 273 -2.23 22.15 -9.38
CA GLU A 273 -3.15 21.23 -10.07
C GLU A 273 -3.70 20.15 -9.11
N ALA A 274 -2.85 19.60 -8.27
CA ALA A 274 -3.26 18.60 -7.28
C ALA A 274 -4.21 19.19 -6.22
N VAL A 275 -4.05 20.46 -5.82
CA VAL A 275 -5.00 21.16 -4.93
C VAL A 275 -6.39 21.17 -5.53
N ASP A 276 -6.52 21.44 -6.82
CA ASP A 276 -7.82 21.51 -7.47
C ASP A 276 -8.43 20.12 -7.66
N LYS A 277 -7.62 19.10 -7.96
CA LYS A 277 -8.05 17.68 -7.95
C LYS A 277 -8.56 17.25 -6.57
N VAL A 278 -7.88 17.61 -5.48
CA VAL A 278 -8.31 17.30 -4.10
C VAL A 278 -9.65 17.96 -3.77
N LYS A 279 -9.82 19.24 -4.13
CA LYS A 279 -11.11 19.95 -3.94
C LYS A 279 -12.25 19.29 -4.70
N ASP A 280 -12.00 18.90 -5.96
CA ASP A 280 -13.00 18.22 -6.79
C ASP A 280 -13.35 16.83 -6.22
N ALA A 281 -12.37 16.05 -5.79
CA ALA A 281 -12.62 14.76 -5.15
C ALA A 281 -13.51 14.87 -3.91
N ILE A 282 -13.24 15.85 -3.05
CA ILE A 282 -14.04 16.11 -1.85
C ILE A 282 -15.47 16.54 -2.22
N LYS A 283 -15.62 17.43 -3.21
CA LYS A 283 -16.93 17.87 -3.71
C LYS A 283 -17.75 16.69 -4.23
N ARG A 284 -17.14 15.81 -5.05
CA ARG A 284 -17.79 14.60 -5.59
C ARG A 284 -18.19 13.64 -4.48
N LEU A 285 -17.30 13.36 -3.54
CA LEU A 285 -17.59 12.49 -2.42
C LEU A 285 -18.77 12.99 -1.60
N LYS A 286 -18.82 14.27 -1.27
CA LYS A 286 -19.95 14.88 -0.55
C LYS A 286 -21.25 14.76 -1.33
N PHE A 287 -21.23 15.07 -2.63
CA PHE A 287 -22.41 14.93 -3.48
C PHE A 287 -22.97 13.50 -3.45
N HIS A 288 -22.13 12.49 -3.63
CA HIS A 288 -22.55 11.09 -3.65
C HIS A 288 -23.08 10.63 -2.29
N ARG A 289 -22.48 11.06 -1.18
CA ARG A 289 -22.93 10.76 0.18
C ARG A 289 -24.26 11.43 0.53
N GLU A 290 -24.42 12.71 0.21
CA GLU A 290 -25.62 13.48 0.52
C GLU A 290 -26.85 13.02 -0.29
N ASN A 291 -26.65 12.49 -1.50
CA ASN A 291 -27.73 12.08 -2.39
C ASN A 291 -27.92 10.56 -2.48
N ASP A 292 -27.03 9.78 -1.89
CA ASP A 292 -26.97 8.31 -2.00
C ASP A 292 -27.04 7.81 -3.46
N LYS A 293 -26.24 8.46 -4.35
CA LYS A 293 -26.19 8.20 -5.78
C LYS A 293 -24.80 7.82 -6.22
N TRP A 294 -24.59 6.55 -6.57
CA TRP A 294 -23.26 5.98 -6.82
C TRP A 294 -23.07 5.35 -8.19
N GLU A 295 -24.13 5.21 -9.02
CA GLU A 295 -24.07 4.51 -10.31
C GLU A 295 -23.34 5.30 -11.39
N TYR A 296 -23.44 6.65 -11.33
CA TYR A 296 -22.86 7.55 -12.33
C TYR A 296 -22.02 8.63 -11.66
N PRO A 297 -21.09 9.27 -12.42
CA PRO A 297 -20.41 10.48 -11.96
C PRO A 297 -21.39 11.61 -11.63
N MET A 298 -20.94 12.52 -10.77
CA MET A 298 -21.74 13.68 -10.32
C MET A 298 -22.31 14.49 -11.50
N GLU A 299 -21.52 14.72 -12.54
CA GLU A 299 -21.89 15.50 -13.73
C GLU A 299 -23.06 14.87 -14.49
N GLN A 300 -23.11 13.53 -14.55
CA GLN A 300 -24.20 12.82 -15.18
C GLN A 300 -25.52 13.07 -14.46
N TYR A 301 -25.50 13.13 -13.14
CA TYR A 301 -26.72 13.45 -12.36
C TYR A 301 -27.13 14.91 -12.46
N GLN A 302 -26.19 15.83 -12.63
CA GLN A 302 -26.46 17.27 -12.67
C GLN A 302 -26.85 17.74 -14.07
N ASN A 303 -26.17 17.25 -15.11
CA ASN A 303 -26.26 17.80 -16.46
C ASN A 303 -26.74 16.78 -17.51
N GLY A 304 -26.85 15.48 -17.15
CA GLY A 304 -27.19 14.40 -18.07
C GLY A 304 -26.07 14.00 -19.03
N VAL A 305 -24.90 14.64 -18.93
CA VAL A 305 -23.74 14.40 -19.80
C VAL A 305 -22.42 14.50 -19.02
N ASN A 306 -21.42 13.76 -19.48
CA ASN A 306 -20.03 13.89 -19.03
C ASN A 306 -19.24 14.61 -20.15
N ILE A 307 -18.55 15.68 -19.81
CA ILE A 307 -17.70 16.44 -20.74
C ILE A 307 -16.34 15.77 -20.80
N ILE A 308 -15.84 15.51 -22.01
CA ILE A 308 -14.48 15.02 -22.27
C ILE A 308 -13.63 16.25 -22.55
N GLU A 309 -12.62 16.50 -21.70
CA GLU A 309 -11.64 17.57 -21.82
C GLU A 309 -10.31 17.05 -22.35
#